data_4b9c1dc6e89e73b39ed3bcfc23c08302
#
_entry.id   4b9c1dc6e89e73b39ed3bcfc23c08302
#
_cell.length_a   1.000
_cell.length_b   1.000
_cell.length_c   1.000
_cell.angle_alpha   90.00
_cell.angle_beta   90.00
_cell.angle_gamma   90.00
#
_symmetry.space_group_name_H-M   'P 1'
#
loop_
_entity.id
_entity.type
_entity.pdbx_description
1 polymer ?
#
loop_
_entity_poly.entity_id
_entity_poly.type
_entity_poly.pdbx_seq_one_letter_code
_entity_poly.pdbx_strand_id
1 'polypeptide(L)' 'MPWTSDDAERHTHKASTPELKELWAKVANESLERDGDEGRAIREANGVVAREA' A
#
# COMPACT_ATOMS: atom_id res chain seq x y z
N MET A 1 -1.46 -5.01 12.25
CA MET A 1 -1.35 -4.51 10.88
C MET A 1 -0.10 -5.12 10.26
N PRO A 2 -0.24 -5.89 9.18
CA PRO A 2 0.90 -6.62 8.60
C PRO A 2 1.91 -5.72 7.89
N TRP A 3 1.49 -4.54 7.42
CA TRP A 3 2.42 -3.64 6.74
C TRP A 3 2.51 -2.30 7.43
N THR A 4 3.73 -1.73 7.38
CA THR A 4 3.98 -0.37 7.86
C THR A 4 4.29 0.51 6.65
N SER A 5 4.41 1.82 6.88
CA SER A 5 4.73 2.74 5.79
C SER A 5 6.09 2.42 5.14
N ASP A 6 7.02 1.85 5.89
CA ASP A 6 8.33 1.48 5.34
C ASP A 6 8.23 0.36 4.32
N ASP A 7 7.22 -0.49 4.42
CA ASP A 7 7.05 -1.59 3.47
C ASP A 7 6.66 -1.12 2.07
N ALA A 8 6.11 0.08 1.96
CA ALA A 8 5.69 0.62 0.67
C ALA A 8 6.84 0.67 -0.33
N GLU A 9 8.03 1.02 0.11
CA GLU A 9 9.20 1.13 -0.76
C GLU A 9 9.55 -0.19 -1.44
N ARG A 10 9.22 -1.29 -0.81
CA ARG A 10 9.52 -2.62 -1.34
C ARG A 10 8.58 -3.01 -2.48
N HIS A 11 7.41 -2.39 -2.53
CA HIS A 11 6.36 -2.80 -3.45
C HIS A 11 6.08 -1.78 -4.55
N THR A 12 6.46 -0.52 -4.35
CA THR A 12 6.24 0.49 -5.37
C THR A 12 7.24 1.64 -5.22
N HIS A 13 7.74 2.13 -6.36
CA HIS A 13 8.60 3.30 -6.38
C HIS A 13 7.80 4.60 -6.36
N LYS A 14 6.49 4.50 -6.51
CA LYS A 14 5.61 5.68 -6.54
C LYS A 14 5.37 6.27 -5.18
N ALA A 15 5.58 5.49 -4.11
CA ALA A 15 5.44 5.96 -2.74
C ALA A 15 6.69 6.70 -2.31
N SER A 16 6.91 7.89 -2.87
CA SER A 16 8.14 8.64 -2.67
C SER A 16 8.07 9.64 -1.51
N THR A 17 6.90 9.90 -0.95
CA THR A 17 6.74 10.79 0.19
C THR A 17 6.20 10.02 1.39
N PRO A 18 6.42 10.53 2.63
CA PRO A 18 5.85 9.86 3.81
C PRO A 18 4.34 9.70 3.72
N GLU A 19 3.64 10.68 3.16
CA GLU A 19 2.19 10.61 3.02
C GLU A 19 1.78 9.48 2.09
N LEU A 20 2.50 9.30 0.99
CA LEU A 20 2.20 8.22 0.05
C LEU A 20 2.52 6.86 0.64
N LYS A 21 3.58 6.76 1.43
CA LYS A 21 3.93 5.51 2.11
C LYS A 21 2.86 5.13 3.12
N GLU A 22 2.36 6.09 3.88
CA GLU A 22 1.28 5.84 4.83
C GLU A 22 -0.01 5.45 4.10
N LEU A 23 -0.31 6.10 3.00
CA LEU A 23 -1.48 5.76 2.19
C LEU A 23 -1.39 4.33 1.68
N TRP A 24 -0.21 3.95 1.19
CA TRP A 24 0.00 2.57 0.70
C TRP A 24 -0.27 1.55 1.82
N ALA A 25 0.32 1.77 3.00
CA ALA A 25 0.15 0.85 4.10
C ALA A 25 -1.31 0.76 4.54
N LYS A 26 -1.99 1.90 4.61
CA LYS A 26 -3.40 1.94 4.99
C LYS A 26 -4.26 1.16 4.02
N VAL A 27 -4.09 1.40 2.72
CA VAL A 27 -4.89 0.72 1.71
C VAL A 27 -4.60 -0.77 1.70
N ALA A 28 -3.31 -1.15 1.77
CA ALA A 28 -2.93 -2.56 1.77
C ALA A 28 -3.50 -3.29 2.97
N ASN A 29 -3.39 -2.69 4.16
CA ASN A 29 -3.91 -3.31 5.39
C ASN A 29 -5.42 -3.45 5.36
N GLU A 30 -6.13 -2.43 4.89
CA GLU A 30 -7.58 -2.47 4.78
C GLU A 30 -8.04 -3.52 3.77
N SER A 31 -7.36 -3.60 2.64
CA SER A 31 -7.70 -4.58 1.62
C SER A 31 -7.47 -6.00 2.12
N LEU A 32 -6.36 -6.23 2.80
CA LEU A 32 -6.07 -7.54 3.38
C LEU A 32 -7.12 -7.94 4.42
N GLU A 33 -7.49 -6.99 5.27
CA GLU A 33 -8.50 -7.25 6.29
C GLU A 33 -9.86 -7.59 5.67
N ARG A 34 -10.20 -6.92 4.57
CA ARG A 34 -11.47 -7.16 3.89
C ARG A 34 -11.50 -8.48 3.14
N ASP A 35 -10.43 -8.79 2.38
CA ASP A 35 -10.41 -9.92 1.46
C ASP A 35 -9.50 -11.08 1.86
N GLY A 36 -8.51 -10.83 2.72
CA GLY A 36 -7.57 -11.86 3.14
C GLY A 36 -6.56 -12.27 2.07
N ASP A 37 -6.44 -11.49 0.98
CA ASP A 37 -5.55 -11.80 -0.15
C ASP A 37 -4.42 -10.78 -0.20
N GLU A 38 -3.20 -11.22 0.16
CA GLU A 38 -2.05 -10.33 0.22
C GLU A 38 -1.66 -9.77 -1.14
N GLY A 39 -1.68 -10.61 -2.17
CA GLY A 39 -1.33 -10.17 -3.52
C GLY A 39 -2.27 -9.10 -4.03
N ARG A 40 -3.56 -9.27 -3.77
CA ARG A 40 -4.56 -8.29 -4.17
C ARG A 40 -4.39 -6.99 -3.38
N ALA A 41 -4.10 -7.10 -2.08
CA ALA A 41 -3.90 -5.93 -1.23
C ALA A 41 -2.74 -5.08 -1.73
N ILE A 42 -1.63 -5.71 -2.09
CA ILE A 42 -0.46 -5.01 -2.61
C ILE A 42 -0.78 -4.31 -3.94
N ARG A 43 -1.46 -5.01 -4.86
CA ARG A 43 -1.82 -4.42 -6.15
C ARG A 43 -2.77 -3.24 -5.99
N GLU A 44 -3.74 -3.36 -5.10
CA GLU A 44 -4.69 -2.28 -4.85
C GLU A 44 -3.97 -1.06 -4.27
N ALA A 45 -3.10 -1.28 -3.28
CA ALA A 45 -2.34 -0.20 -2.68
C ALA A 45 -1.41 0.47 -3.71
N ASN A 46 -0.73 -0.32 -4.54
CA ASN A 46 0.13 0.22 -5.60
C ASN A 46 -0.67 1.08 -6.56
N GLY A 47 -1.87 0.64 -6.94
CA GLY A 47 -2.73 1.39 -7.85
C GLY A 47 -3.20 2.72 -7.28
N VAL A 48 -3.59 2.72 -6.00
CA VAL A 48 -4.03 3.96 -5.35
C VAL A 48 -2.89 4.96 -5.25
N VAL A 49 -1.70 4.50 -4.84
CA VAL A 49 -0.52 5.38 -4.74
C VAL A 49 -0.14 5.93 -6.11
N ALA A 50 -0.20 5.12 -7.14
CA ALA A 50 0.13 5.57 -8.50
C ALA A 50 -0.80 6.68 -8.97
N ARG A 51 -2.08 6.61 -8.60
CA ARG A 51 -3.04 7.65 -8.96
C ARG A 51 -2.81 8.94 -8.19
N GLU A 52 -2.35 8.84 -6.94
CA GLU A 52 -2.09 10.02 -6.12
C GLU A 52 -0.72 10.63 -6.38
N ALA A 53 0.19 9.85 -6.88
CA ALA A 53 1.52 10.35 -7.23
C ALA A 53 1.47 11.16 -8.52
#